data_b818ff8ee811d709a5963cb119581e04
#
_entry.id   b818ff8ee811d709a5963cb119581e04
#
_cell.length_a   1.000
_cell.length_b   1.000
_cell.length_c   1.000
_cell.angle_alpha   90.00
_cell.angle_beta   90.00
_cell.angle_gamma   90.00
#
_symmetry.space_group_name_H-M   'P 1'
#
loop_
_entity.id
_entity.type
_entity.pdbx_description
1 polymer ?
#
loop_
_entity_poly.entity_id
_entity_poly.type
_entity_poly.pdbx_seq_one_letter_code
_entity_poly.pdbx_strand_id
1 'polypeptide(L)'
;MMKIIDYVIESTSKYIEQMPKKVRKKNGQFFTSKETALFMASLFDLSPSLKEISILDPGAGSGILTAALVQRIIDIDKIKEIKITCYETNDDILELLNKNLSWIKDNSPLKIEYKVLKDNYITSQTLEYNDMLGACIKPEKYDLIIGNPPYLKIGRMAEEALAMQDICYGAPNLYFLFMEMASFNLVDSGELVFIIPRSWTSGAYFRKFREKFLREVALKHIHLFISRDKVFDKETVLQETIIVKAKKGFDNSNNITITTTNTNFDFDSKTVFEAPYEMVVSGKHKYVFLVTDQEEADTIEKVNEWKDTLPTLGLKMKTGLTVD
;
A
#
# COMPACT_ATOMS: atom_id res chain seq x y z
N MET A 1 -0.16 11.79 28.95
CA MET A 1 0.97 11.68 28.00
C MET A 1 0.40 11.87 26.60
N MET A 2 1.04 12.65 25.73
CA MET A 2 0.62 12.83 24.33
C MET A 2 0.78 11.51 23.58
N LYS A 3 -0.21 11.12 22.75
CA LYS A 3 -0.08 9.89 21.94
C LYS A 3 0.98 10.07 20.85
N ILE A 4 1.68 9.02 20.49
CA ILE A 4 2.73 9.01 19.46
C ILE A 4 2.24 9.64 18.15
N ILE A 5 1.08 9.20 17.69
CA ILE A 5 0.49 9.70 16.43
C ILE A 5 0.15 11.20 16.50
N ASP A 6 -0.34 11.69 17.64
CA ASP A 6 -0.74 13.10 17.79
C ASP A 6 0.45 14.06 17.67
N TYR A 7 1.59 13.69 18.25
CA TYR A 7 2.82 14.46 18.10
C TYR A 7 3.26 14.56 16.63
N VAL A 8 3.29 13.42 15.91
CA VAL A 8 3.75 13.39 14.52
C VAL A 8 2.80 14.16 13.61
N ILE A 9 1.50 14.09 13.85
CA ILE A 9 0.49 14.89 13.12
C ILE A 9 0.69 16.38 13.36
N GLU A 10 0.89 16.82 14.63
CA GLU A 10 1.14 18.23 14.96
C GLU A 10 2.44 18.72 14.33
N SER A 11 3.51 17.94 14.43
CA SER A 11 4.83 18.25 13.84
C SER A 11 4.72 18.36 12.30
N THR A 12 4.00 17.46 11.65
CA THR A 12 3.78 17.48 10.20
C THR A 12 2.92 18.68 9.78
N SER A 13 1.87 19.01 10.55
CA SER A 13 1.01 20.17 10.25
C SER A 13 1.80 21.48 10.28
N LYS A 14 2.66 21.67 11.26
CA LYS A 14 3.56 22.84 11.35
C LYS A 14 4.49 22.94 10.14
N TYR A 15 5.04 21.81 9.69
CA TYR A 15 5.87 21.76 8.49
C TYR A 15 5.07 22.13 7.22
N ILE A 16 3.85 21.59 7.09
CA ILE A 16 2.97 21.87 5.94
C ILE A 16 2.57 23.35 5.86
N GLU A 17 2.33 24.01 7.00
CA GLU A 17 1.98 25.43 7.05
C GLU A 17 3.11 26.33 6.54
N GLN A 18 4.36 25.93 6.72
CA GLN A 18 5.54 26.65 6.28
C GLN A 18 5.88 26.41 4.80
N MET A 19 5.33 25.37 4.17
CA MET A 19 5.66 24.97 2.81
C MET A 19 4.59 25.41 1.79
N PRO A 20 4.98 26.10 0.68
CA PRO A 20 4.04 26.48 -0.37
C PRO A 20 3.36 25.27 -1.04
N LYS A 21 2.03 25.33 -1.26
CA LYS A 21 1.25 24.26 -1.90
C LYS A 21 1.82 23.80 -3.25
N LYS A 22 2.37 24.72 -4.06
CA LYS A 22 2.99 24.40 -5.37
C LYS A 22 4.19 23.47 -5.23
N VAL A 23 5.01 23.63 -4.19
CA VAL A 23 6.20 22.82 -3.93
C VAL A 23 5.78 21.40 -3.56
N ARG A 24 4.81 21.24 -2.66
CA ARG A 24 4.27 19.93 -2.25
C ARG A 24 3.70 19.13 -3.41
N LYS A 25 2.89 19.76 -4.28
CA LYS A 25 2.34 19.11 -5.48
C LYS A 25 3.42 18.68 -6.46
N LYS A 26 4.46 19.50 -6.65
CA LYS A 26 5.59 19.16 -7.53
C LYS A 26 6.36 17.94 -7.02
N ASN A 27 6.47 17.80 -5.70
CA ASN A 27 7.19 16.69 -5.06
C ASN A 27 6.31 15.43 -4.88
N GLY A 28 5.04 15.45 -5.29
CA GLY A 28 4.11 14.32 -5.14
C GLY A 28 3.83 13.96 -3.66
N GLN A 29 4.01 14.91 -2.74
CA GLN A 29 3.85 14.71 -1.30
C GLN A 29 2.38 14.80 -0.91
N PHE A 30 1.77 13.63 -0.67
CA PHE A 30 0.42 13.50 -0.14
C PHE A 30 0.51 12.94 1.28
N PHE A 31 0.24 13.77 2.27
CA PHE A 31 0.26 13.33 3.66
C PHE A 31 -1.05 12.60 4.00
N THR A 32 -0.90 11.42 4.58
CA THR A 32 -2.03 10.61 5.04
C THR A 32 -2.67 11.28 6.27
N SER A 33 -4.01 11.33 6.33
CA SER A 33 -4.71 11.84 7.52
C SER A 33 -4.49 10.91 8.71
N LYS A 34 -4.66 11.44 9.93
CA LYS A 34 -4.56 10.67 11.16
C LYS A 34 -5.49 9.46 11.16
N GLU A 35 -6.75 9.69 10.78
CA GLU A 35 -7.81 8.69 10.76
C GLU A 35 -7.47 7.56 9.78
N THR A 36 -7.04 7.90 8.57
CA THR A 36 -6.59 6.93 7.57
C THR A 36 -5.37 6.14 8.07
N ALA A 37 -4.38 6.80 8.67
CA ALA A 37 -3.18 6.13 9.18
C ALA A 37 -3.52 5.15 10.32
N LEU A 38 -4.39 5.54 11.25
CA LEU A 38 -4.87 4.67 12.33
C LEU A 38 -5.67 3.49 11.77
N PHE A 39 -6.54 3.72 10.78
CA PHE A 39 -7.27 2.65 10.13
C PHE A 39 -6.31 1.67 9.43
N MET A 40 -5.35 2.14 8.64
CA MET A 40 -4.34 1.28 8.01
C MET A 40 -3.56 0.46 9.04
N ALA A 41 -3.11 1.08 10.13
CA ALA A 41 -2.43 0.38 11.21
C ALA A 41 -3.34 -0.66 11.88
N SER A 42 -4.65 -0.39 11.98
CA SER A 42 -5.62 -1.32 12.59
C SER A 42 -5.80 -2.63 11.83
N LEU A 43 -5.46 -2.65 10.55
CA LEU A 43 -5.62 -3.83 9.69
C LEU A 43 -4.57 -4.94 9.94
N PHE A 44 -3.44 -4.63 10.57
CA PHE A 44 -2.42 -5.66 10.84
C PHE A 44 -2.85 -6.65 11.92
N ASP A 45 -2.57 -7.94 11.71
CA ASP A 45 -2.75 -9.02 12.68
C ASP A 45 -1.50 -9.15 13.54
N LEU A 46 -1.48 -8.46 14.68
CA LEU A 46 -0.37 -8.49 15.61
C LEU A 46 -0.43 -9.73 16.48
N SER A 47 0.25 -10.81 16.08
CA SER A 47 0.29 -12.04 16.85
C SER A 47 0.98 -11.84 18.20
N PRO A 48 0.37 -12.34 19.31
CA PRO A 48 0.94 -12.25 20.64
C PRO A 48 2.21 -13.09 20.84
N SER A 49 2.58 -13.94 19.88
CA SER A 49 3.78 -14.78 19.95
C SER A 49 5.06 -14.03 19.55
N LEU A 50 4.95 -12.87 18.85
CA LEU A 50 6.08 -12.09 18.42
C LEU A 50 6.58 -11.19 19.56
N LYS A 51 7.83 -11.35 19.98
CA LYS A 51 8.48 -10.49 20.97
C LYS A 51 9.13 -9.27 20.33
N GLU A 52 9.64 -9.42 19.14
CA GLU A 52 10.27 -8.40 18.30
C GLU A 52 9.56 -8.37 16.94
N ILE A 53 9.39 -7.17 16.38
CA ILE A 53 8.81 -6.97 15.04
C ILE A 53 9.69 -6.02 14.23
N SER A 54 9.93 -6.38 12.99
CA SER A 54 10.57 -5.53 11.99
C SER A 54 9.53 -4.83 11.12
N ILE A 55 9.64 -3.51 10.99
CA ILE A 55 8.70 -2.65 10.27
C ILE A 55 9.44 -1.94 9.13
N LEU A 56 8.81 -1.90 7.95
CA LEU A 56 9.26 -1.09 6.82
C LEU A 56 8.19 -0.08 6.44
N ASP A 57 8.61 1.18 6.23
CA ASP A 57 7.81 2.27 5.64
C ASP A 57 8.56 2.80 4.41
N PRO A 58 8.28 2.26 3.21
CA PRO A 58 8.94 2.68 1.99
C PRO A 58 8.31 3.97 1.45
N GLY A 59 9.02 5.09 1.52
CA GLY A 59 8.49 6.43 1.21
C GLY A 59 7.77 7.04 2.40
N ALA A 60 8.45 7.05 3.54
CA ALA A 60 7.87 7.34 4.86
C ALA A 60 7.36 8.78 5.03
N GLY A 61 7.81 9.72 4.19
CA GLY A 61 7.44 11.13 4.33
C GLY A 61 7.79 11.65 5.72
N SER A 62 6.80 12.15 6.46
CA SER A 62 7.01 12.61 7.85
C SER A 62 6.93 11.50 8.90
N GLY A 63 6.65 10.24 8.52
CA GLY A 63 6.55 9.10 9.43
C GLY A 63 5.16 8.92 10.07
N ILE A 64 4.09 9.47 9.48
CA ILE A 64 2.72 9.36 10.03
C ILE A 64 2.27 7.89 10.09
N LEU A 65 2.49 7.11 9.03
CA LEU A 65 2.09 5.70 8.98
C LEU A 65 2.89 4.87 10.00
N THR A 66 4.19 5.10 10.07
CA THR A 66 5.07 4.52 11.11
C THR A 66 4.55 4.85 12.50
N ALA A 67 4.20 6.12 12.79
CA ALA A 67 3.70 6.55 14.09
C ALA A 67 2.36 5.89 14.45
N ALA A 68 1.45 5.73 13.49
CA ALA A 68 0.18 5.04 13.68
C ALA A 68 0.38 3.56 14.05
N LEU A 69 1.30 2.89 13.35
CA LEU A 69 1.60 1.48 13.63
C LEU A 69 2.29 1.30 14.99
N VAL A 70 3.24 2.18 15.35
CA VAL A 70 3.87 2.18 16.68
C VAL A 70 2.82 2.41 17.77
N GLN A 71 1.91 3.38 17.58
CA GLN A 71 0.82 3.63 18.55
C GLN A 71 -0.04 2.37 18.75
N ARG A 72 -0.42 1.68 17.68
CA ARG A 72 -1.19 0.44 17.77
C ARG A 72 -0.44 -0.66 18.51
N ILE A 73 0.86 -0.82 18.27
CA ILE A 73 1.69 -1.81 18.96
C ILE A 73 1.74 -1.52 20.47
N ILE A 74 1.87 -0.24 20.85
CA ILE A 74 1.81 0.20 22.25
C ILE A 74 0.46 -0.14 22.87
N ASP A 75 -0.65 0.17 22.19
CA ASP A 75 -2.00 -0.01 22.70
C ASP A 75 -2.34 -1.51 22.93
N ILE A 76 -1.70 -2.43 22.19
CA ILE A 76 -1.87 -3.89 22.36
C ILE A 76 -1.03 -4.43 23.52
N ASP A 77 0.08 -3.77 23.86
CA ASP A 77 1.01 -4.08 24.98
C ASP A 77 1.55 -5.51 25.03
N LYS A 78 1.74 -6.16 23.89
CA LYS A 78 2.27 -7.53 23.79
C LYS A 78 3.70 -7.59 23.26
N ILE A 79 4.06 -6.66 22.38
CA ILE A 79 5.35 -6.55 21.74
C ILE A 79 6.18 -5.55 22.54
N LYS A 80 7.47 -5.84 22.75
CA LYS A 80 8.34 -4.99 23.56
C LYS A 80 9.50 -4.37 22.80
N GLU A 81 9.82 -4.91 21.62
CA GLU A 81 10.92 -4.47 20.79
C GLU A 81 10.49 -4.34 19.34
N ILE A 82 10.86 -3.24 18.68
CA ILE A 82 10.60 -3.00 17.27
C ILE A 82 11.83 -2.45 16.57
N LYS A 83 12.03 -2.90 15.34
CA LYS A 83 13.02 -2.37 14.40
C LYS A 83 12.31 -1.70 13.24
N ILE A 84 12.61 -0.44 12.99
CA ILE A 84 11.95 0.38 11.97
C ILE A 84 12.97 0.75 10.89
N THR A 85 12.61 0.48 9.64
CA THR A 85 13.33 0.98 8.47
C THR A 85 12.42 1.91 7.69
N CYS A 86 12.88 3.12 7.43
CA CYS A 86 12.18 4.10 6.61
C CYS A 86 13.04 4.43 5.39
N TYR A 87 12.42 4.48 4.20
CA TYR A 87 13.02 5.07 3.01
C TYR A 87 12.38 6.42 2.74
N GLU A 88 13.20 7.44 2.50
CA GLU A 88 12.74 8.77 2.07
C GLU A 88 13.85 9.47 1.29
N THR A 89 13.55 9.91 0.08
CA THR A 89 14.54 10.54 -0.81
C THR A 89 14.54 12.07 -0.79
N ASN A 90 13.48 12.66 -0.24
CA ASN A 90 13.31 14.12 -0.23
C ASN A 90 14.03 14.75 0.96
N ASP A 91 15.09 15.51 0.69
CA ASP A 91 15.90 16.18 1.71
C ASP A 91 15.10 17.12 2.62
N ASP A 92 14.10 17.80 2.08
CA ASP A 92 13.30 18.77 2.84
C ASP A 92 12.48 18.12 3.96
N ILE A 93 12.10 16.82 3.79
CA ILE A 93 11.30 16.10 4.78
C ILE A 93 12.13 15.14 5.65
N LEU A 94 13.35 14.81 5.24
CA LEU A 94 14.23 13.90 5.98
C LEU A 94 14.55 14.41 7.41
N GLU A 95 14.75 15.72 7.57
CA GLU A 95 15.00 16.31 8.90
C GLU A 95 13.76 16.13 9.80
N LEU A 96 12.56 16.37 9.26
CA LEU A 96 11.31 16.17 9.99
C LEU A 96 11.11 14.69 10.35
N LEU A 97 11.35 13.77 9.42
CA LEU A 97 11.26 12.33 9.66
C LEU A 97 12.18 11.88 10.79
N ASN A 98 13.46 12.27 10.73
CA ASN A 98 14.44 11.93 11.77
C ASN A 98 14.04 12.49 13.14
N LYS A 99 13.58 13.75 13.19
CA LYS A 99 13.05 14.36 14.41
C LYS A 99 11.87 13.60 14.98
N ASN A 100 10.91 13.23 14.13
CA ASN A 100 9.73 12.48 14.54
C ASN A 100 10.11 11.08 15.06
N LEU A 101 10.97 10.35 14.37
CA LEU A 101 11.41 9.01 14.78
C LEU A 101 12.23 9.05 16.09
N SER A 102 13.11 10.05 16.27
CA SER A 102 13.82 10.23 17.53
C SER A 102 12.84 10.48 18.68
N TRP A 103 11.86 11.37 18.48
CA TRP A 103 10.86 11.64 19.51
C TRP A 103 10.02 10.40 19.83
N ILE A 104 9.61 9.62 18.81
CA ILE A 104 8.87 8.35 18.97
C ILE A 104 9.70 7.40 19.84
N LYS A 105 10.99 7.22 19.55
CA LYS A 105 11.88 6.35 20.30
C LYS A 105 11.98 6.79 21.77
N ASP A 106 12.17 8.08 22.02
CA ASP A 106 12.40 8.62 23.37
C ASP A 106 11.12 8.66 24.23
N ASN A 107 9.94 8.65 23.61
CA ASN A 107 8.64 8.75 24.30
C ASN A 107 7.80 7.47 24.22
N SER A 108 8.33 6.38 23.66
CA SER A 108 7.69 5.07 23.59
C SER A 108 8.08 4.19 24.78
N PRO A 109 7.16 3.36 25.32
CA PRO A 109 7.51 2.31 26.28
C PRO A 109 8.22 1.11 25.61
N LEU A 110 8.29 1.08 24.27
CA LEU A 110 8.94 0.02 23.51
C LEU A 110 10.44 0.30 23.37
N LYS A 111 11.23 -0.76 23.28
CA LYS A 111 12.61 -0.64 22.79
C LYS A 111 12.55 -0.46 21.27
N ILE A 112 12.95 0.72 20.80
CA ILE A 112 12.91 1.08 19.38
C ILE A 112 14.32 1.26 18.83
N GLU A 113 14.64 0.51 17.79
CA GLU A 113 15.76 0.76 16.89
C GLU A 113 15.21 1.26 15.55
N TYR A 114 15.78 2.31 14.97
CA TYR A 114 15.36 2.77 13.66
C TYR A 114 16.54 3.17 12.78
N LYS A 115 16.34 3.05 11.46
CA LYS A 115 17.22 3.59 10.45
C LYS A 115 16.40 4.30 9.37
N VAL A 116 16.96 5.38 8.84
CA VAL A 116 16.41 6.13 7.71
C VAL A 116 17.39 6.03 6.56
N LEU A 117 16.92 5.54 5.43
CA LEU A 117 17.67 5.35 4.19
C LEU A 117 17.25 6.42 3.20
N LYS A 118 18.22 7.19 2.70
CA LYS A 118 17.99 8.23 1.67
C LYS A 118 17.99 7.65 0.25
N ASP A 119 18.28 6.38 0.14
CA ASP A 119 18.34 5.68 -1.14
C ASP A 119 16.95 5.54 -1.77
N ASN A 120 16.93 5.43 -3.10
CA ASN A 120 15.69 5.06 -3.79
C ASN A 120 15.32 3.62 -3.42
N TYR A 121 14.13 3.43 -2.86
CA TYR A 121 13.65 2.16 -2.34
C TYR A 121 13.69 1.01 -3.35
N ILE A 122 13.46 1.29 -4.64
CA ILE A 122 13.46 0.27 -5.69
C ILE A 122 14.87 0.01 -6.19
N THR A 123 15.58 1.07 -6.60
CA THR A 123 16.86 0.90 -7.30
C THR A 123 17.99 0.43 -6.39
N SER A 124 17.93 0.76 -5.09
CA SER A 124 18.90 0.27 -4.11
C SER A 124 18.88 -1.24 -3.89
N GLN A 125 17.83 -1.93 -4.34
CA GLN A 125 17.62 -3.38 -4.16
C GLN A 125 17.58 -4.15 -5.50
N THR A 126 18.03 -3.52 -6.61
CA THR A 126 17.94 -4.11 -7.96
C THR A 126 18.70 -5.43 -8.06
N LEU A 127 19.86 -5.54 -7.41
CA LEU A 127 20.70 -6.74 -7.47
C LEU A 127 20.04 -7.91 -6.74
N GLU A 128 19.47 -7.68 -5.57
CA GLU A 128 18.78 -8.68 -4.76
C GLU A 128 17.47 -9.11 -5.42
N TYR A 129 16.69 -8.17 -5.92
CA TYR A 129 15.41 -8.45 -6.57
C TYR A 129 15.55 -9.30 -7.83
N ASN A 130 16.60 -9.05 -8.63
CA ASN A 130 16.86 -9.79 -9.87
C ASN A 130 17.79 -11.00 -9.68
N ASP A 131 18.18 -11.32 -8.43
CA ASP A 131 19.12 -12.42 -8.11
C ASP A 131 20.42 -12.36 -8.93
N MET A 132 20.88 -11.17 -9.25
CA MET A 132 22.05 -10.96 -10.13
C MET A 132 23.37 -11.42 -9.49
N LEU A 133 23.39 -11.60 -8.17
CA LEU A 133 24.57 -12.01 -7.38
C LEU A 133 24.44 -13.43 -6.81
N GLY A 134 23.37 -14.16 -7.21
CA GLY A 134 23.17 -15.57 -6.86
C GLY A 134 23.26 -15.84 -5.37
N ALA A 135 22.24 -15.60 -4.60
CA ALA A 135 22.13 -15.89 -3.15
C ALA A 135 23.26 -15.35 -2.24
N CYS A 136 24.25 -14.62 -2.79
CA CYS A 136 25.36 -14.06 -2.01
C CYS A 136 24.91 -12.88 -1.13
N ILE A 137 23.87 -12.15 -1.54
CA ILE A 137 23.28 -11.05 -0.77
C ILE A 137 21.84 -11.45 -0.43
N LYS A 138 21.54 -11.56 0.86
CA LYS A 138 20.18 -11.80 1.32
C LYS A 138 19.46 -10.45 1.46
N PRO A 139 18.30 -10.27 0.80
CA PRO A 139 17.51 -9.07 0.98
C PRO A 139 17.04 -8.94 2.42
N GLU A 140 16.98 -7.73 2.92
CA GLU A 140 16.38 -7.46 4.22
C GLU A 140 14.87 -7.75 4.15
N LYS A 141 14.35 -8.42 5.16
CA LYS A 141 12.96 -8.87 5.25
C LYS A 141 12.28 -8.28 6.48
N TYR A 142 10.98 -8.04 6.35
CA TYR A 142 10.18 -7.37 7.36
C TYR A 142 8.90 -8.14 7.67
N ASP A 143 8.49 -8.09 8.94
CA ASP A 143 7.24 -8.68 9.41
C ASP A 143 6.04 -7.84 8.94
N LEU A 144 6.15 -6.52 9.02
CA LEU A 144 5.09 -5.58 8.69
C LEU A 144 5.61 -4.50 7.74
N ILE A 145 4.86 -4.23 6.67
CA ILE A 145 5.15 -3.13 5.74
C ILE A 145 3.91 -2.25 5.61
N ILE A 146 4.06 -0.96 5.89
CA ILE A 146 2.99 0.02 5.75
C ILE A 146 3.44 1.14 4.82
N GLY A 147 2.60 1.58 3.88
CA GLY A 147 3.07 2.58 2.93
C GLY A 147 1.97 3.35 2.20
N ASN A 148 2.32 4.59 1.83
CA ASN A 148 1.61 5.45 0.87
C ASN A 148 2.61 5.87 -0.22
N PRO A 149 2.86 5.00 -1.21
CA PRO A 149 3.89 5.23 -2.23
C PRO A 149 3.52 6.39 -3.17
N PRO A 150 4.48 6.98 -3.90
CA PRO A 150 4.21 8.04 -4.85
C PRO A 150 3.36 7.57 -6.04
N TYR A 151 2.30 8.32 -6.40
CA TYR A 151 1.42 8.04 -7.54
C TYR A 151 1.93 8.73 -8.81
N LEU A 152 3.15 8.42 -9.19
CA LEU A 152 3.84 9.06 -10.31
C LEU A 152 4.05 8.07 -11.45
N LYS A 153 3.63 8.46 -12.66
CA LYS A 153 3.94 7.72 -13.88
C LYS A 153 5.37 8.07 -14.31
N ILE A 154 6.20 7.04 -14.55
CA ILE A 154 7.59 7.17 -14.98
C ILE A 154 7.79 6.67 -16.41
N GLY A 155 8.89 7.08 -17.03
CA GLY A 155 9.27 6.60 -18.35
C GLY A 155 9.67 5.13 -18.36
N ARG A 156 9.59 4.48 -19.53
CA ARG A 156 10.03 3.06 -19.69
C ARG A 156 11.53 2.87 -19.43
N MET A 157 12.31 3.92 -19.60
CA MET A 157 13.77 3.90 -19.42
C MET A 157 14.19 4.46 -18.05
N ALA A 158 13.23 4.75 -17.15
CA ALA A 158 13.57 5.11 -15.77
C ALA A 158 14.23 3.92 -15.07
N GLU A 159 15.15 4.20 -14.16
CA GLU A 159 15.91 3.16 -13.45
C GLU A 159 15.01 2.17 -12.71
N GLU A 160 13.95 2.65 -12.07
CA GLU A 160 12.96 1.81 -11.39
C GLU A 160 12.20 0.90 -12.37
N ALA A 161 11.88 1.40 -13.57
CA ALA A 161 11.21 0.62 -14.60
C ALA A 161 12.13 -0.48 -15.18
N LEU A 162 13.42 -0.20 -15.29
CA LEU A 162 14.43 -1.16 -15.73
C LEU A 162 14.71 -2.20 -14.63
N ALA A 163 14.79 -1.77 -13.38
CA ALA A 163 15.00 -2.66 -12.23
C ALA A 163 13.90 -3.72 -12.10
N MET A 164 12.66 -3.40 -12.50
CA MET A 164 11.48 -4.24 -12.36
C MET A 164 10.75 -4.47 -13.69
N GLN A 165 11.51 -4.65 -14.78
CA GLN A 165 10.95 -4.77 -16.14
C GLN A 165 10.06 -6.01 -16.35
N ASP A 166 10.23 -7.03 -15.52
CA ASP A 166 9.45 -8.28 -15.53
C ASP A 166 7.96 -8.04 -15.25
N ILE A 167 7.61 -7.04 -14.44
CA ILE A 167 6.23 -6.66 -14.12
C ILE A 167 5.72 -5.45 -14.91
N CYS A 168 6.58 -4.78 -15.69
CA CYS A 168 6.19 -3.60 -16.44
C CYS A 168 5.57 -3.95 -17.80
N TYR A 169 4.53 -3.19 -18.18
CA TYR A 169 3.99 -3.14 -19.52
C TYR A 169 3.83 -1.68 -19.92
N GLY A 170 4.71 -1.20 -20.81
CA GLY A 170 4.71 0.21 -21.16
C GLY A 170 5.40 1.09 -20.11
N ALA A 171 4.89 2.30 -19.90
CA ALA A 171 5.40 3.26 -18.93
C ALA A 171 4.70 3.02 -17.57
N PRO A 172 5.41 2.54 -16.54
CA PRO A 172 4.80 2.16 -15.26
C PRO A 172 4.47 3.37 -14.39
N ASN A 173 3.67 3.10 -13.34
CA ASN A 173 3.49 4.01 -12.22
C ASN A 173 4.27 3.49 -11.01
N LEU A 174 4.91 4.35 -10.24
CA LEU A 174 5.76 3.95 -9.11
C LEU A 174 5.02 3.13 -8.05
N TYR A 175 3.75 3.44 -7.75
CA TYR A 175 3.06 2.79 -6.64
C TYR A 175 3.00 1.27 -6.74
N PHE A 176 2.82 0.69 -7.93
CA PHE A 176 2.77 -0.76 -8.04
C PHE A 176 4.15 -1.40 -8.04
N LEU A 177 5.20 -0.68 -8.44
CA LEU A 177 6.59 -1.12 -8.27
C LEU A 177 6.94 -1.17 -6.78
N PHE A 178 6.51 -0.18 -6.00
CA PHE A 178 6.63 -0.20 -4.53
C PHE A 178 5.90 -1.39 -3.90
N MET A 179 4.67 -1.70 -4.35
CA MET A 179 3.92 -2.86 -3.85
C MET A 179 4.64 -4.19 -4.09
N GLU A 180 5.16 -4.37 -5.29
CA GLU A 180 5.88 -5.60 -5.64
C GLU A 180 7.20 -5.71 -4.87
N MET A 181 7.97 -4.62 -4.78
CA MET A 181 9.19 -4.60 -3.96
C MET A 181 8.87 -4.86 -2.48
N ALA A 182 7.74 -4.33 -1.97
CA ALA A 182 7.29 -4.61 -0.61
C ALA A 182 6.92 -6.09 -0.44
N SER A 183 6.25 -6.73 -1.41
CA SER A 183 5.99 -8.16 -1.37
C SER A 183 7.30 -8.97 -1.36
N PHE A 184 8.29 -8.54 -2.12
CA PHE A 184 9.64 -9.14 -2.10
C PHE A 184 10.31 -9.00 -0.75
N ASN A 185 10.15 -7.88 -0.03
CA ASN A 185 10.75 -7.63 1.28
C ASN A 185 9.98 -8.25 2.46
N LEU A 186 8.83 -8.90 2.27
CA LEU A 186 8.14 -9.57 3.37
C LEU A 186 8.83 -10.89 3.78
N VAL A 187 8.83 -11.16 5.08
CA VAL A 187 9.06 -12.52 5.60
C VAL A 187 7.87 -13.43 5.24
N ASP A 188 8.03 -14.74 5.34
CA ASP A 188 6.90 -15.66 5.22
C ASP A 188 5.83 -15.35 6.26
N SER A 189 4.58 -15.26 5.82
CA SER A 189 3.44 -14.81 6.63
C SER A 189 3.48 -13.35 7.10
N GLY A 190 4.45 -12.55 6.67
CA GLY A 190 4.50 -11.11 6.88
C GLY A 190 3.35 -10.40 6.16
N GLU A 191 2.99 -9.21 6.62
CA GLU A 191 1.85 -8.46 6.13
C GLU A 191 2.23 -7.10 5.58
N LEU A 192 1.55 -6.68 4.51
CA LEU A 192 1.63 -5.31 4.01
C LEU A 192 0.25 -4.65 4.00
N VAL A 193 0.25 -3.33 4.26
CA VAL A 193 -0.93 -2.46 4.14
C VAL A 193 -0.54 -1.20 3.38
N PHE A 194 -1.15 -1.01 2.21
CA PHE A 194 -0.87 0.12 1.32
C PHE A 194 -2.15 0.89 0.99
N ILE A 195 -2.04 2.22 0.91
CA ILE A 195 -3.06 3.06 0.26
C ILE A 195 -2.56 3.42 -1.14
N ILE A 196 -3.35 3.10 -2.18
CA ILE A 196 -2.92 3.15 -3.58
C ILE A 196 -4.10 3.40 -4.52
N PRO A 197 -3.86 3.90 -5.76
CA PRO A 197 -4.90 3.98 -6.78
C PRO A 197 -5.48 2.60 -7.13
N ARG A 198 -6.80 2.51 -7.30
CA ARG A 198 -7.48 1.24 -7.64
C ARG A 198 -7.21 0.73 -9.06
N SER A 199 -6.62 1.53 -9.95
CA SER A 199 -6.45 1.20 -11.38
C SER A 199 -5.70 -0.11 -11.65
N TRP A 200 -4.88 -0.59 -10.74
CA TRP A 200 -4.19 -1.87 -10.87
C TRP A 200 -5.13 -3.08 -10.84
N THR A 201 -6.32 -2.97 -10.26
CA THR A 201 -7.24 -4.10 -10.05
C THR A 201 -7.76 -4.68 -11.37
N SER A 202 -7.98 -3.83 -12.38
CA SER A 202 -8.54 -4.25 -13.68
C SER A 202 -7.78 -3.71 -14.90
N GLY A 203 -6.94 -2.68 -14.74
CA GLY A 203 -6.24 -2.07 -15.86
C GLY A 203 -5.32 -3.04 -16.60
N ALA A 204 -5.35 -3.00 -17.95
CA ALA A 204 -4.58 -3.91 -18.80
C ALA A 204 -3.06 -3.76 -18.62
N TYR A 205 -2.59 -2.54 -18.36
CA TYR A 205 -1.17 -2.25 -18.13
C TYR A 205 -0.58 -2.89 -16.87
N PHE A 206 -1.44 -3.27 -15.90
CA PHE A 206 -1.03 -3.87 -14.63
C PHE A 206 -1.08 -5.41 -14.64
N ARG A 207 -1.36 -6.03 -15.78
CA ARG A 207 -1.53 -7.48 -15.88
C ARG A 207 -0.33 -8.25 -15.33
N LYS A 208 0.88 -7.96 -15.81
CA LYS A 208 2.10 -8.67 -15.37
C LYS A 208 2.34 -8.50 -13.87
N PHE A 209 2.12 -7.28 -13.35
CA PHE A 209 2.18 -7.00 -11.92
C PHE A 209 1.17 -7.85 -11.14
N ARG A 210 -0.14 -7.83 -11.52
CA ARG A 210 -1.16 -8.63 -10.82
C ARG A 210 -0.82 -10.12 -10.80
N GLU A 211 -0.40 -10.66 -11.95
CA GLU A 211 -0.06 -12.09 -12.07
C GLU A 211 1.12 -12.49 -11.18
N LYS A 212 2.12 -11.62 -10.99
CA LYS A 212 3.25 -11.86 -10.10
C LYS A 212 2.87 -11.62 -8.64
N PHE A 213 2.37 -10.44 -8.32
CA PHE A 213 2.02 -10.03 -6.96
C PHE A 213 1.06 -11.02 -6.29
N LEU A 214 -0.05 -11.36 -6.95
CA LEU A 214 -1.07 -12.28 -6.43
C LEU A 214 -0.66 -13.77 -6.44
N ARG A 215 0.52 -14.09 -6.92
CA ARG A 215 1.15 -15.40 -6.74
C ARG A 215 2.00 -15.45 -5.48
N GLU A 216 2.53 -14.32 -5.05
CA GLU A 216 3.42 -14.20 -3.90
C GLU A 216 2.69 -13.86 -2.60
N VAL A 217 1.57 -13.15 -2.71
CA VAL A 217 0.76 -12.72 -1.56
C VAL A 217 -0.71 -13.06 -1.75
N ALA A 218 -1.41 -13.31 -0.64
CA ALA A 218 -2.86 -13.41 -0.59
C ALA A 218 -3.47 -12.09 -0.11
N LEU A 219 -4.46 -11.57 -0.86
CA LEU A 219 -5.26 -10.42 -0.39
C LEU A 219 -6.08 -10.85 0.81
N LYS A 220 -6.14 -10.01 1.83
CA LYS A 220 -6.91 -10.26 3.06
C LYS A 220 -7.96 -9.18 3.33
N HIS A 221 -7.69 -7.95 2.92
CA HIS A 221 -8.62 -6.83 3.12
C HIS A 221 -8.50 -5.81 1.99
N ILE A 222 -9.63 -5.30 1.54
CA ILE A 222 -9.71 -4.16 0.61
C ILE A 222 -10.69 -3.15 1.22
N HIS A 223 -10.24 -1.89 1.35
CA HIS A 223 -11.10 -0.80 1.77
C HIS A 223 -11.32 0.18 0.62
N LEU A 224 -12.57 0.56 0.40
CA LEU A 224 -13.02 1.44 -0.67
C LEU A 224 -13.57 2.74 -0.10
N PHE A 225 -13.17 3.87 -0.67
CA PHE A 225 -13.79 5.16 -0.42
C PHE A 225 -14.83 5.45 -1.50
N ILE A 226 -16.11 5.60 -1.11
CA ILE A 226 -17.21 5.83 -2.06
C ILE A 226 -17.15 7.24 -2.64
N SER A 227 -16.81 8.25 -1.82
CA SER A 227 -16.69 9.63 -2.28
C SER A 227 -15.32 9.89 -2.92
N ARG A 228 -15.32 10.30 -4.19
CA ARG A 228 -14.10 10.57 -4.97
C ARG A 228 -13.30 11.77 -4.48
N ASP A 229 -13.96 12.74 -3.84
CA ASP A 229 -13.39 14.08 -3.60
C ASP A 229 -12.84 14.29 -2.18
N LYS A 230 -12.98 13.32 -1.27
CA LYS A 230 -12.76 13.51 0.17
C LYS A 230 -11.70 12.60 0.82
N VAL A 231 -10.87 11.94 0.04
CA VAL A 231 -9.87 10.99 0.58
C VAL A 231 -8.60 11.69 1.08
N PHE A 232 -8.28 12.87 0.54
CA PHE A 232 -7.13 13.67 0.97
C PHE A 232 -7.61 15.10 1.28
N ASP A 233 -7.67 15.46 2.54
CA ASP A 233 -8.32 16.64 3.14
C ASP A 233 -8.06 17.99 2.51
N LYS A 234 -6.97 18.18 1.83
CA LYS A 234 -6.56 19.50 1.30
C LYS A 234 -6.03 19.43 -0.13
N GLU A 235 -6.09 18.25 -0.77
CA GLU A 235 -5.50 18.05 -2.08
C GLU A 235 -6.46 17.28 -3.00
N THR A 236 -6.72 17.83 -4.19
CA THR A 236 -7.54 17.18 -5.21
C THR A 236 -6.73 16.04 -5.83
N VAL A 237 -6.85 14.83 -5.29
CA VAL A 237 -6.34 13.61 -5.91
C VAL A 237 -7.42 13.12 -6.88
N LEU A 238 -7.15 13.23 -8.17
CA LEU A 238 -8.07 12.81 -9.24
C LEU A 238 -8.18 11.26 -9.36
N GLN A 239 -7.43 10.52 -8.56
CA GLN A 239 -7.39 9.05 -8.63
C GLN A 239 -8.17 8.46 -7.47
N GLU A 240 -9.08 7.54 -7.80
CA GLU A 240 -9.78 6.74 -6.79
C GLU A 240 -8.77 5.81 -6.10
N THR A 241 -8.58 6.02 -4.80
CA THR A 241 -7.66 5.22 -3.98
C THR A 241 -8.41 4.13 -3.22
N ILE A 242 -7.68 3.07 -2.91
CA ILE A 242 -8.13 1.97 -2.04
C ILE A 242 -7.03 1.67 -1.02
N ILE A 243 -7.41 1.10 0.14
CA ILE A 243 -6.44 0.52 1.06
C ILE A 243 -6.47 -1.00 0.86
N VAL A 244 -5.29 -1.59 0.73
CA VAL A 244 -5.13 -3.03 0.51
C VAL A 244 -4.27 -3.63 1.60
N LYS A 245 -4.77 -4.69 2.26
CA LYS A 245 -3.96 -5.59 3.09
C LYS A 245 -3.67 -6.85 2.32
N ALA A 246 -2.41 -7.28 2.30
CA ALA A 246 -2.01 -8.57 1.78
C ALA A 246 -1.04 -9.27 2.74
N LYS A 247 -0.98 -10.59 2.70
CA LYS A 247 -0.13 -11.44 3.51
C LYS A 247 0.77 -12.28 2.61
N LYS A 248 2.07 -12.38 2.94
CA LYS A 248 3.02 -13.22 2.20
C LYS A 248 2.66 -14.68 2.31
N GLY A 249 2.76 -15.38 1.17
CA GLY A 249 2.35 -16.76 1.02
C GLY A 249 0.99 -16.87 0.32
N PHE A 250 0.79 -18.03 -0.33
CA PHE A 250 -0.42 -18.31 -1.08
C PHE A 250 -1.44 -19.01 -0.17
N ASP A 251 -2.48 -18.29 0.21
CA ASP A 251 -3.62 -18.83 0.94
C ASP A 251 -4.90 -18.20 0.40
N ASN A 252 -5.56 -18.90 -0.49
CA ASN A 252 -6.86 -18.52 -1.08
C ASN A 252 -8.05 -19.23 -0.41
N SER A 253 -7.83 -19.93 0.68
CA SER A 253 -8.88 -20.69 1.39
C SER A 253 -9.81 -19.80 2.21
N ASN A 254 -9.45 -18.54 2.44
CA ASN A 254 -10.20 -17.60 3.27
C ASN A 254 -10.88 -16.52 2.42
N ASN A 255 -11.97 -15.98 2.95
CA ASN A 255 -12.62 -14.81 2.38
C ASN A 255 -11.68 -13.57 2.41
N ILE A 256 -11.99 -12.63 1.54
CA ILE A 256 -11.43 -11.28 1.58
C ILE A 256 -12.46 -10.38 2.26
N THR A 257 -12.03 -9.68 3.30
CA THR A 257 -12.86 -8.65 3.94
C THR A 257 -12.86 -7.40 3.07
N ILE A 258 -14.02 -6.94 2.65
CA ILE A 258 -14.18 -5.70 1.89
C ILE A 258 -14.94 -4.71 2.76
N THR A 259 -14.37 -3.53 2.94
CA THR A 259 -15.00 -2.46 3.73
C THR A 259 -15.19 -1.21 2.89
N THR A 260 -16.24 -0.45 3.19
CA THR A 260 -16.46 0.84 2.51
C THR A 260 -16.74 1.95 3.52
N THR A 261 -16.29 3.15 3.19
CA THR A 261 -16.67 4.40 3.86
C THR A 261 -17.01 5.47 2.84
N ASN A 262 -17.77 6.50 3.25
CA ASN A 262 -18.01 7.64 2.38
C ASN A 262 -16.79 8.56 2.27
N THR A 263 -16.02 8.66 3.35
CA THR A 263 -14.89 9.58 3.47
C THR A 263 -13.74 8.91 4.21
N ASN A 264 -12.64 9.64 4.43
CA ASN A 264 -11.51 9.22 5.25
C ASN A 264 -11.66 9.56 6.75
N PHE A 265 -12.87 9.90 7.21
CA PHE A 265 -13.17 10.25 8.61
C PHE A 265 -14.20 9.34 9.27
N ASP A 266 -14.95 8.57 8.51
CA ASP A 266 -16.11 7.80 8.98
C ASP A 266 -15.83 6.28 9.11
N PHE A 267 -14.59 5.91 9.42
CA PHE A 267 -14.17 4.51 9.56
C PHE A 267 -14.93 3.72 10.63
N ASP A 268 -15.48 4.39 11.64
CA ASP A 268 -16.29 3.75 12.69
C ASP A 268 -17.65 3.27 12.15
N SER A 269 -18.16 3.89 11.10
CA SER A 269 -19.43 3.55 10.43
C SER A 269 -19.24 2.78 9.12
N LYS A 270 -18.04 2.20 8.90
CA LYS A 270 -17.77 1.41 7.70
C LYS A 270 -18.73 0.25 7.52
N THR A 271 -19.15 -0.01 6.29
CA THR A 271 -19.79 -1.28 5.94
C THR A 271 -18.74 -2.38 5.85
N VAL A 272 -19.15 -3.63 6.04
CA VAL A 272 -18.28 -4.80 5.97
C VAL A 272 -18.97 -5.86 5.12
N PHE A 273 -18.27 -6.37 4.14
CA PHE A 273 -18.69 -7.48 3.29
C PHE A 273 -17.58 -8.53 3.20
N GLU A 274 -17.91 -9.80 3.34
CA GLU A 274 -16.98 -10.92 3.22
C GLU A 274 -17.22 -11.64 1.90
N ALA A 275 -16.25 -11.61 1.00
CA ALA A 275 -16.35 -12.26 -0.31
C ALA A 275 -15.36 -13.41 -0.44
N PRO A 276 -15.74 -14.54 -1.09
CA PRO A 276 -14.81 -15.62 -1.40
C PRO A 276 -13.61 -15.12 -2.22
N TYR A 277 -12.41 -15.61 -1.91
CA TYR A 277 -11.20 -15.17 -2.62
C TYR A 277 -11.33 -15.30 -4.14
N GLU A 278 -11.87 -16.41 -4.61
CA GLU A 278 -12.02 -16.72 -6.04
C GLU A 278 -13.01 -15.80 -6.77
N MET A 279 -13.99 -15.25 -6.05
CA MET A 279 -14.90 -14.23 -6.57
C MET A 279 -14.16 -12.90 -6.77
N VAL A 280 -13.36 -12.48 -5.78
CA VAL A 280 -12.63 -11.22 -5.82
C VAL A 280 -11.46 -11.32 -6.80
N VAL A 281 -10.65 -12.39 -6.75
CA VAL A 281 -9.46 -12.57 -7.61
C VAL A 281 -9.76 -13.58 -8.68
N SER A 282 -10.22 -13.13 -9.83
CA SER A 282 -10.79 -13.99 -10.84
C SER A 282 -10.09 -13.90 -12.21
N GLY A 283 -10.27 -14.97 -13.00
CA GLY A 283 -9.84 -15.09 -14.37
C GLY A 283 -8.35 -15.28 -14.57
N LYS A 284 -7.96 -15.58 -15.82
CA LYS A 284 -6.57 -15.86 -16.24
C LYS A 284 -5.60 -14.72 -15.90
N HIS A 285 -6.10 -13.47 -15.90
CA HIS A 285 -5.29 -12.28 -15.72
C HIS A 285 -5.39 -11.69 -14.30
N LYS A 286 -5.96 -12.48 -13.38
CA LYS A 286 -6.05 -12.11 -11.97
C LYS A 286 -6.69 -10.73 -11.76
N TYR A 287 -7.83 -10.49 -12.42
CA TYR A 287 -8.61 -9.29 -12.14
C TYR A 287 -9.08 -9.31 -10.68
N VAL A 288 -9.09 -8.14 -10.07
CA VAL A 288 -9.58 -7.96 -8.69
C VAL A 288 -10.89 -7.21 -8.75
N PHE A 289 -12.00 -7.91 -8.51
CA PHE A 289 -13.33 -7.32 -8.45
C PHE A 289 -13.56 -6.67 -7.09
N LEU A 290 -13.99 -5.43 -7.11
CA LEU A 290 -14.25 -4.63 -5.92
C LEU A 290 -15.73 -4.74 -5.53
N VAL A 291 -16.11 -5.90 -5.00
CA VAL A 291 -17.49 -6.27 -4.65
C VAL A 291 -17.80 -5.71 -3.26
N THR A 292 -18.86 -4.92 -3.13
CA THR A 292 -19.16 -4.22 -1.87
C THR A 292 -20.39 -4.74 -1.14
N ASP A 293 -21.21 -5.54 -1.82
CA ASP A 293 -22.45 -6.09 -1.26
C ASP A 293 -22.87 -7.41 -1.95
N GLN A 294 -23.93 -8.01 -1.45
CA GLN A 294 -24.46 -9.27 -1.95
C GLN A 294 -25.05 -9.16 -3.37
N GLU A 295 -25.65 -8.03 -3.75
CA GLU A 295 -26.23 -7.82 -5.07
C GLU A 295 -25.16 -7.82 -6.17
N GLU A 296 -24.03 -7.15 -5.90
CA GLU A 296 -22.87 -7.19 -6.78
C GLU A 296 -22.27 -8.60 -6.87
N ALA A 297 -22.17 -9.31 -5.74
CA ALA A 297 -21.70 -10.70 -5.70
C ALA A 297 -22.58 -11.63 -6.55
N ASP A 298 -23.89 -11.60 -6.36
CA ASP A 298 -24.86 -12.39 -7.11
C ASP A 298 -24.81 -12.07 -8.62
N THR A 299 -24.53 -10.82 -8.96
CA THR A 299 -24.37 -10.37 -10.34
C THR A 299 -23.14 -11.00 -10.99
N ILE A 300 -22.00 -11.01 -10.27
CA ILE A 300 -20.76 -11.63 -10.74
C ILE A 300 -20.95 -13.13 -10.92
N GLU A 301 -21.61 -13.82 -9.98
CA GLU A 301 -21.91 -15.25 -10.09
C GLU A 301 -22.73 -15.55 -11.35
N LYS A 302 -23.81 -14.82 -11.60
CA LYS A 302 -24.63 -14.96 -12.79
C LYS A 302 -23.84 -14.74 -14.08
N VAL A 303 -22.94 -13.73 -14.11
CA VAL A 303 -22.10 -13.49 -15.29
C VAL A 303 -21.10 -14.63 -15.50
N ASN A 304 -20.56 -15.20 -14.42
CA ASN A 304 -19.64 -16.33 -14.50
C ASN A 304 -20.31 -17.64 -14.99
N GLU A 305 -21.62 -17.77 -14.85
CA GLU A 305 -22.40 -18.90 -15.42
C GLU A 305 -22.55 -18.82 -16.94
N TRP A 306 -22.29 -17.67 -17.54
CA TRP A 306 -22.41 -17.52 -18.99
C TRP A 306 -21.36 -18.37 -19.72
N LYS A 307 -21.82 -19.21 -20.63
CA LYS A 307 -20.97 -20.12 -21.41
C LYS A 307 -20.20 -19.40 -22.51
N ASP A 308 -20.75 -18.29 -22.99
CA ASP A 308 -20.22 -17.54 -24.11
C ASP A 308 -19.54 -16.24 -23.66
N THR A 309 -18.46 -15.91 -24.33
CA THR A 309 -17.71 -14.65 -24.17
C THR A 309 -17.78 -13.86 -25.48
N LEU A 310 -17.52 -12.56 -25.46
CA LEU A 310 -17.47 -11.76 -26.69
C LEU A 310 -16.58 -12.41 -27.77
N PRO A 311 -15.39 -12.95 -27.50
CA PRO A 311 -14.59 -13.66 -28.50
C PRO A 311 -15.24 -14.91 -29.02
N THR A 312 -15.94 -15.72 -28.19
CA THR A 312 -16.62 -16.95 -28.67
C THR A 312 -17.78 -16.63 -29.56
N LEU A 313 -18.43 -15.47 -29.36
CA LEU A 313 -19.50 -14.95 -30.23
C LEU A 313 -18.95 -14.21 -31.46
N GLY A 314 -17.63 -14.21 -31.71
CA GLY A 314 -17.00 -13.52 -32.83
C GLY A 314 -16.95 -11.99 -32.67
N LEU A 315 -17.29 -11.47 -31.49
CA LEU A 315 -17.33 -10.05 -31.20
C LEU A 315 -16.01 -9.55 -30.65
N LYS A 316 -15.64 -8.33 -31.00
CA LYS A 316 -14.45 -7.64 -30.46
C LYS A 316 -14.85 -6.27 -29.93
N MET A 317 -14.46 -5.98 -28.70
CA MET A 317 -14.56 -4.63 -28.15
C MET A 317 -13.40 -3.78 -28.66
N LYS A 318 -13.70 -2.62 -29.20
CA LYS A 318 -12.70 -1.61 -29.61
C LYS A 318 -13.03 -0.28 -28.97
N THR A 319 -12.01 0.49 -28.65
CA THR A 319 -12.18 1.90 -28.28
C THR A 319 -12.75 2.62 -29.50
N GLY A 320 -13.83 3.38 -29.32
CA GLY A 320 -14.37 4.25 -30.36
C GLY A 320 -13.42 5.40 -30.70
N LEU A 321 -13.86 6.30 -31.56
CA LEU A 321 -13.15 7.54 -31.85
C LEU A 321 -13.02 8.35 -30.56
N THR A 322 -11.79 8.56 -30.08
CA THR A 322 -11.49 9.59 -29.10
C THR A 322 -11.52 10.93 -29.79
N VAL A 323 -12.43 11.79 -29.40
CA VAL A 323 -12.41 13.21 -29.78
C VAL A 323 -11.51 13.88 -28.74
N ASP A 324 -10.37 14.42 -29.20
CA ASP A 324 -9.44 15.22 -28.37
C ASP A 324 -10.08 16.56 -27.98
#